data_3a54697800fc3a1f41cb01f00f6ad0ee
#
_entry.id   3a54697800fc3a1f41cb01f00f6ad0ee
#
_cell.length_a   1.000
_cell.length_b   1.000
_cell.length_c   1.000
_cell.angle_alpha   90.00
_cell.angle_beta   90.00
_cell.angle_gamma   90.00
#
_symmetry.space_group_name_H-M   'P 1'
#
loop_
_entity.id
_entity.type
_entity.pdbx_description
1 polymer ?
#
loop_
_entity_poly.entity_id
_entity_poly.type
_entity_poly.pdbx_seq_one_letter_code
_entity_poly.pdbx_strand_id
1 'polypeptide(L)'
;MKRPVELRPTKIVAVHLNYPSRVEEYGAKTPDAPSYFLKPPSSLARHGAPVERPRGCRYLNYEGEVALVVGRRMKRVREADALGYVAGYSVANDFGVHDFRHADRGSMLRVKGQDGFCPIGPDLVDAGDVDPADLALRTYVNGEVVQQGNTGELLFPFAYMLADLSRLITLEPGDVLLTGTPANSRPVRPGDVVEVEVEGIGRLSNPIVEAEEELDEVGVMPADTPNARHVALAVPEELA
;
A
#
# COMPACT_ATOMS: atom_id res chain seq x y z
N MET A 1 -6.11 -12.85 -18.71
CA MET A 1 -4.73 -13.21 -19.20
C MET A 1 -3.71 -12.57 -18.26
N LYS A 2 -2.60 -13.26 -17.98
CA LYS A 2 -1.52 -12.76 -17.12
C LYS A 2 -0.37 -12.23 -17.99
N ARG A 3 0.13 -11.01 -17.70
CA ARG A 3 1.23 -10.37 -18.44
C ARG A 3 2.13 -9.59 -17.47
N PRO A 4 3.42 -9.36 -17.81
CA PRO A 4 4.29 -8.50 -17.01
C PRO A 4 3.63 -7.14 -16.75
N VAL A 5 3.78 -6.62 -15.53
CA VAL A 5 3.24 -5.31 -15.18
C VAL A 5 4.18 -4.22 -15.70
N GLU A 6 3.63 -3.32 -16.50
CA GLU A 6 4.31 -2.08 -16.94
C GLU A 6 3.40 -0.90 -16.63
N LEU A 7 3.78 -0.09 -15.66
CA LEU A 7 2.96 1.01 -15.17
C LEU A 7 3.66 2.36 -15.39
N ARG A 8 2.86 3.34 -15.80
CA ARG A 8 3.24 4.75 -15.84
C ARG A 8 2.05 5.59 -15.34
N PRO A 9 1.72 5.47 -14.04
CA PRO A 9 0.56 6.16 -13.48
C PRO A 9 0.78 7.66 -13.47
N THR A 10 -0.29 8.42 -13.66
CA THR A 10 -0.27 9.85 -13.37
C THR A 10 -0.39 10.10 -11.87
N LYS A 11 -0.99 9.14 -11.16
CA LYS A 11 -1.11 9.12 -9.70
C LYS A 11 -1.27 7.70 -9.18
N ILE A 12 -0.80 7.49 -7.96
CA ILE A 12 -1.06 6.29 -7.15
C ILE A 12 -1.87 6.76 -5.95
N VAL A 13 -3.10 6.25 -5.83
CA VAL A 13 -3.98 6.53 -4.70
C VAL A 13 -3.93 5.35 -3.75
N ALA A 14 -3.84 5.60 -2.47
CA ALA A 14 -3.91 4.57 -1.43
C ALA A 14 -5.02 4.90 -0.43
N VAL A 15 -5.66 3.87 0.12
CA VAL A 15 -6.73 4.01 1.12
C VAL A 15 -6.19 3.73 2.52
N HIS A 16 -6.58 4.55 3.50
CA HIS A 16 -6.34 4.26 4.90
C HIS A 16 -7.38 3.28 5.44
N LEU A 17 -6.94 2.37 6.35
CA LEU A 17 -7.81 1.56 7.21
C LEU A 17 -9.01 0.92 6.49
N ASN A 18 -8.75 0.04 5.54
CA ASN A 18 -9.79 -0.64 4.78
C ASN A 18 -10.05 -2.09 5.22
N TYR A 19 -9.28 -2.62 6.16
CA TYR A 19 -9.53 -3.93 6.78
C TYR A 19 -10.01 -3.78 8.23
N PRO A 20 -11.10 -4.48 8.64
CA PRO A 20 -11.55 -4.49 10.04
C PRO A 20 -10.44 -4.90 11.00
N SER A 21 -9.64 -5.91 10.64
CA SER A 21 -8.52 -6.38 11.47
C SER A 21 -7.48 -5.27 11.75
N ARG A 22 -7.24 -4.37 10.77
CA ARG A 22 -6.32 -3.25 10.95
C ARG A 22 -6.92 -2.16 11.82
N VAL A 23 -8.23 -1.90 11.70
CA VAL A 23 -8.97 -0.97 12.57
C VAL A 23 -8.93 -1.43 14.02
N GLU A 24 -9.20 -2.73 14.25
CA GLU A 24 -9.15 -3.34 15.58
C GLU A 24 -7.75 -3.27 16.19
N GLU A 25 -6.71 -3.59 15.39
CA GLU A 25 -5.31 -3.56 15.82
C GLU A 25 -4.90 -2.18 16.38
N TYR A 26 -5.41 -1.11 15.79
CA TYR A 26 -5.13 0.25 16.26
C TYR A 26 -6.09 0.75 17.34
N GLY A 27 -7.09 -0.03 17.73
CA GLY A 27 -8.17 0.45 18.60
C GLY A 27 -8.92 1.64 18.03
N ALA A 28 -8.91 1.79 16.70
CA ALA A 28 -9.49 2.93 16.01
C ALA A 28 -11.00 2.76 15.82
N LYS A 29 -11.71 3.89 15.69
CA LYS A 29 -13.11 3.84 15.24
C LYS A 29 -13.15 3.40 13.79
N THR A 30 -14.07 2.48 13.46
CA THR A 30 -14.35 2.11 12.07
C THR A 30 -14.72 3.35 11.26
N PRO A 31 -14.04 3.65 10.14
CA PRO A 31 -14.32 4.84 9.35
C PRO A 31 -15.70 4.75 8.69
N ASP A 32 -16.42 5.87 8.66
CA ASP A 32 -17.73 5.97 8.01
C ASP A 32 -17.61 6.18 6.48
N ALA A 33 -16.41 6.55 5.99
CA ALA A 33 -16.07 6.75 4.59
C ALA A 33 -14.57 6.51 4.37
N PRO A 34 -14.13 6.12 3.16
CA PRO A 34 -12.73 5.89 2.87
C PRO A 34 -11.94 7.20 2.93
N SER A 35 -10.78 7.16 3.55
CA SER A 35 -9.79 8.23 3.54
C SER A 35 -8.64 7.85 2.63
N TYR A 36 -8.18 8.77 1.80
CA TYR A 36 -7.16 8.51 0.79
C TYR A 36 -5.95 9.42 0.94
N PHE A 37 -4.81 8.92 0.49
CA PHE A 37 -3.61 9.72 0.26
C PHE A 37 -2.99 9.40 -1.10
N LEU A 38 -2.08 10.25 -1.55
CA LEU A 38 -1.38 10.06 -2.82
C LEU A 38 0.06 9.64 -2.55
N LYS A 39 0.52 8.66 -3.33
CA LYS A 39 1.94 8.36 -3.48
C LYS A 39 2.41 8.95 -4.81
N PRO A 40 3.58 9.63 -4.84
CA PRO A 40 4.14 10.11 -6.10
C PRO A 40 4.50 8.92 -7.01
N PRO A 41 4.40 9.07 -8.34
CA PRO A 41 4.81 8.03 -9.28
C PRO A 41 6.25 7.55 -9.12
N SER A 42 7.15 8.39 -8.60
CA SER A 42 8.54 8.03 -8.28
C SER A 42 8.66 6.98 -7.17
N SER A 43 7.62 6.79 -6.34
CA SER A 43 7.60 5.73 -5.34
C SER A 43 7.46 4.33 -5.95
N LEU A 44 7.06 4.22 -7.22
CA LEU A 44 6.86 2.94 -7.90
C LEU A 44 8.18 2.18 -8.03
N ALA A 45 8.16 0.92 -7.63
CA ALA A 45 9.24 -0.03 -7.84
C ALA A 45 8.72 -1.31 -8.48
N ARG A 46 9.63 -2.13 -8.99
CA ARG A 46 9.30 -3.42 -9.59
C ARG A 46 9.63 -4.59 -8.65
N HIS A 47 9.09 -5.74 -8.97
CA HIS A 47 9.49 -7.00 -8.37
C HIS A 47 11.02 -7.17 -8.40
N GLY A 48 11.61 -7.60 -7.29
CA GLY A 48 13.04 -7.82 -7.12
C GLY A 48 13.88 -6.55 -6.89
N ALA A 49 13.32 -5.35 -7.06
CA ALA A 49 14.05 -4.13 -6.73
C ALA A 49 14.25 -4.01 -5.21
N PRO A 50 15.42 -3.52 -4.75
CA PRO A 50 15.61 -3.25 -3.34
C PRO A 50 14.70 -2.12 -2.87
N VAL A 51 14.24 -2.23 -1.61
CA VAL A 51 13.57 -1.14 -0.88
C VAL A 51 14.58 -0.60 0.12
N GLU A 52 14.92 0.67 -0.01
CA GLU A 52 15.94 1.32 0.80
C GLU A 52 15.34 1.89 2.09
N ARG A 53 15.81 1.41 3.25
CA ARG A 53 15.51 2.04 4.52
C ARG A 53 16.45 3.22 4.73
N PRO A 54 15.95 4.46 4.86
CA PRO A 54 16.82 5.61 5.12
C PRO A 54 17.64 5.41 6.40
N ARG A 55 18.91 5.82 6.39
CA ARG A 55 19.78 5.73 7.55
C ARG A 55 19.21 6.47 8.75
N GLY A 56 19.37 5.90 9.93
CA GLY A 56 18.80 6.43 11.17
C GLY A 56 17.31 6.13 11.39
N CYS A 57 16.60 5.62 10.39
CA CYS A 57 15.21 5.19 10.53
C CYS A 57 15.12 3.78 11.13
N ARG A 58 14.04 3.54 11.90
CA ARG A 58 13.78 2.28 12.61
C ARG A 58 12.50 1.60 12.14
N TYR A 59 11.52 2.38 11.68
CA TYR A 59 10.14 1.95 11.52
C TYR A 59 9.74 1.90 10.04
N LEU A 60 10.53 1.19 9.21
CA LEU A 60 10.13 0.84 7.85
C LEU A 60 9.18 -0.36 7.90
N ASN A 61 7.89 -0.12 7.70
CA ASN A 61 6.86 -1.15 7.73
C ASN A 61 6.48 -1.59 6.31
N TYR A 62 6.18 -2.90 6.16
CA TYR A 62 5.51 -3.46 5.00
C TYR A 62 3.99 -3.33 5.15
N GLU A 63 3.28 -3.25 4.04
CA GLU A 63 1.83 -3.33 3.96
C GLU A 63 1.45 -4.03 2.65
N GLY A 64 1.20 -5.36 2.74
CA GLY A 64 0.78 -6.15 1.58
C GLY A 64 -0.63 -5.77 1.14
N GLU A 65 -0.80 -5.52 -0.17
CA GLU A 65 -2.04 -5.02 -0.75
C GLU A 65 -2.32 -5.62 -2.13
N VAL A 66 -3.57 -5.52 -2.56
CA VAL A 66 -3.94 -5.64 -3.98
C VAL A 66 -3.80 -4.28 -4.64
N ALA A 67 -3.12 -4.22 -5.78
CA ALA A 67 -3.09 -3.05 -6.64
C ALA A 67 -4.12 -3.20 -7.76
N LEU A 68 -5.02 -2.23 -7.88
CA LEU A 68 -5.99 -2.14 -8.93
C LEU A 68 -5.50 -1.13 -9.98
N VAL A 69 -5.46 -1.53 -11.25
CA VAL A 69 -4.98 -0.70 -12.36
C VAL A 69 -6.15 -0.22 -13.21
N VAL A 70 -6.28 1.08 -13.35
CA VAL A 70 -7.33 1.70 -14.19
C VAL A 70 -7.05 1.44 -15.66
N GLY A 71 -8.05 0.93 -16.39
CA GLY A 71 -7.93 0.60 -17.81
C GLY A 71 -8.54 1.64 -18.75
N ARG A 72 -9.51 2.41 -18.27
CA ARG A 72 -10.19 3.46 -19.04
C ARG A 72 -10.38 4.70 -18.18
N ARG A 73 -10.34 5.87 -18.80
CA ARG A 73 -10.56 7.14 -18.12
C ARG A 73 -11.90 7.13 -17.35
N MET A 74 -11.84 7.42 -16.04
CA MET A 74 -13.00 7.41 -15.14
C MET A 74 -13.28 8.84 -14.64
N LYS A 75 -14.53 9.28 -14.77
CA LYS A 75 -15.03 10.51 -14.15
C LYS A 75 -16.54 10.37 -13.93
N ARG A 76 -16.97 10.49 -12.66
CA ARG A 76 -18.38 10.36 -12.26
C ARG A 76 -19.00 9.03 -12.69
N VAL A 77 -18.26 7.94 -12.47
CA VAL A 77 -18.71 6.58 -12.79
C VAL A 77 -19.58 6.06 -11.65
N ARG A 78 -20.69 5.41 -11.98
CA ARG A 78 -21.55 4.76 -10.97
C ARG A 78 -20.85 3.52 -10.43
N GLU A 79 -21.11 3.18 -9.16
CA GLU A 79 -20.53 2.02 -8.51
C GLU A 79 -20.79 0.72 -9.30
N ALA A 80 -22.01 0.51 -9.76
CA ALA A 80 -22.38 -0.68 -10.55
C ALA A 80 -21.58 -0.86 -11.86
N ASP A 81 -21.01 0.23 -12.40
CA ASP A 81 -20.24 0.22 -13.64
C ASP A 81 -18.72 0.27 -13.40
N ALA A 82 -18.27 0.53 -12.15
CA ALA A 82 -16.90 0.91 -11.84
C ALA A 82 -15.87 -0.15 -12.18
N LEU A 83 -16.14 -1.43 -11.87
CA LEU A 83 -15.22 -2.53 -12.18
C LEU A 83 -15.00 -2.72 -13.69
N GLY A 84 -15.95 -2.31 -14.53
CA GLY A 84 -15.79 -2.33 -15.98
C GLY A 84 -14.72 -1.35 -16.51
N TYR A 85 -14.15 -0.49 -15.67
CA TYR A 85 -13.06 0.44 -16.00
C TYR A 85 -11.68 -0.06 -15.57
N VAL A 86 -11.60 -1.21 -14.90
CA VAL A 86 -10.35 -1.81 -14.41
C VAL A 86 -9.67 -2.58 -15.55
N ALA A 87 -8.39 -2.36 -15.75
CA ALA A 87 -7.57 -3.15 -16.66
C ALA A 87 -7.21 -4.50 -16.07
N GLY A 88 -6.94 -4.53 -14.77
CA GLY A 88 -6.52 -5.73 -14.06
C GLY A 88 -6.02 -5.44 -12.66
N TYR A 89 -5.54 -6.51 -12.04
CA TYR A 89 -5.04 -6.52 -10.67
C TYR A 89 -3.60 -6.99 -10.62
N SER A 90 -2.84 -6.46 -9.68
CA SER A 90 -1.46 -6.84 -9.40
C SER A 90 -1.25 -6.95 -7.89
N VAL A 91 -0.10 -7.44 -7.49
CA VAL A 91 0.32 -7.45 -6.09
C VAL A 91 1.10 -6.17 -5.79
N ALA A 92 0.88 -5.58 -4.63
CA ALA A 92 1.60 -4.40 -4.18
C ALA A 92 2.08 -4.52 -2.74
N ASN A 93 3.05 -3.67 -2.41
CA ASN A 93 3.44 -3.43 -1.02
C ASN A 93 3.53 -1.91 -0.80
N ASP A 94 2.71 -1.38 0.12
CA ASP A 94 2.71 0.03 0.48
C ASP A 94 3.67 0.30 1.64
N PHE A 95 4.99 0.26 1.34
CA PHE A 95 5.99 0.55 2.36
C PHE A 95 5.84 1.95 2.95
N GLY A 96 6.13 2.06 4.26
CA GLY A 96 6.11 3.33 4.97
C GLY A 96 7.15 3.40 6.08
N VAL A 97 7.85 4.52 6.19
CA VAL A 97 8.81 4.79 7.26
C VAL A 97 8.21 5.78 8.25
N HIS A 98 7.76 5.23 9.41
CA HIS A 98 6.96 5.99 10.38
C HIS A 98 7.77 6.98 11.21
N ASP A 99 9.10 6.94 11.14
CA ASP A 99 9.99 7.90 11.79
C ASP A 99 9.73 9.37 11.38
N PHE A 100 9.11 9.61 10.22
CA PHE A 100 8.73 10.94 9.74
C PHE A 100 7.28 11.34 10.04
N ARG A 101 6.52 10.49 10.72
CA ARG A 101 5.08 10.69 10.93
C ARG A 101 4.74 11.98 11.67
N HIS A 102 5.62 12.39 12.60
CA HIS A 102 5.45 13.63 13.38
C HIS A 102 5.40 14.90 12.52
N ALA A 103 5.99 14.85 11.32
CA ALA A 103 6.08 16.00 10.42
C ALA A 103 5.01 16.01 9.31
N ASP A 104 4.49 14.86 8.94
CA ASP A 104 3.59 14.75 7.79
C ASP A 104 2.15 15.20 8.04
N ARG A 105 1.72 15.27 9.27
CA ARG A 105 0.38 15.78 9.66
C ARG A 105 -0.78 15.27 8.77
N GLY A 106 -0.71 14.01 8.34
CA GLY A 106 -1.71 13.37 7.48
C GLY A 106 -1.42 13.43 5.97
N SER A 107 -0.43 14.17 5.50
CA SER A 107 -0.05 14.16 4.07
C SER A 107 0.54 12.82 3.63
N MET A 108 1.17 12.10 4.54
CA MET A 108 1.85 10.81 4.33
C MET A 108 3.00 10.86 3.31
N LEU A 109 3.39 12.04 2.82
CA LEU A 109 4.39 12.15 1.75
C LEU A 109 5.77 11.62 2.15
N ARG A 110 6.28 12.02 3.34
CA ARG A 110 7.58 11.55 3.83
C ARG A 110 7.50 10.10 4.30
N VAL A 111 6.38 9.70 4.86
CA VAL A 111 6.17 8.34 5.36
C VAL A 111 6.04 7.34 4.21
N LYS A 112 5.23 7.64 3.21
CA LYS A 112 4.78 6.69 2.17
C LYS A 112 5.26 7.02 0.76
N GLY A 113 5.72 8.24 0.51
CA GLY A 113 5.99 8.74 -0.84
C GLY A 113 7.44 8.65 -1.29
N GLN A 114 8.32 8.01 -0.51
CA GLN A 114 9.74 7.92 -0.88
C GLN A 114 9.95 7.01 -2.10
N ASP A 115 11.03 7.23 -2.82
CA ASP A 115 11.36 6.46 -4.01
C ASP A 115 11.46 4.97 -3.67
N GLY A 116 10.86 4.12 -4.50
CA GLY A 116 10.86 2.68 -4.29
C GLY A 116 9.88 2.15 -3.24
N PHE A 117 9.10 2.99 -2.54
CA PHE A 117 8.20 2.58 -1.46
C PHE A 117 6.84 2.02 -1.93
N CYS A 118 6.68 1.81 -3.24
CA CYS A 118 5.49 1.21 -3.82
C CYS A 118 5.84 0.13 -4.85
N PRO A 119 6.46 -0.99 -4.44
CA PRO A 119 6.64 -2.10 -5.36
C PRO A 119 5.29 -2.65 -5.84
N ILE A 120 5.17 -2.87 -7.15
CA ILE A 120 4.00 -3.48 -7.78
C ILE A 120 4.47 -4.51 -8.81
N GLY A 121 3.84 -5.68 -8.81
CA GLY A 121 4.15 -6.72 -9.78
C GLY A 121 4.10 -8.14 -9.18
N PRO A 122 4.77 -9.13 -9.83
CA PRO A 122 5.46 -9.02 -11.12
C PRO A 122 4.52 -8.89 -12.32
N ASP A 123 3.28 -9.33 -12.18
CA ASP A 123 2.32 -9.47 -13.25
C ASP A 123 1.07 -8.62 -13.04
N LEU A 124 0.40 -8.30 -14.14
CA LEU A 124 -0.96 -7.78 -14.19
C LEU A 124 -1.88 -8.91 -14.70
N VAL A 125 -2.89 -9.26 -13.92
CA VAL A 125 -3.93 -10.22 -14.29
C VAL A 125 -5.16 -9.44 -14.73
N ASP A 126 -5.70 -9.79 -15.91
CA ASP A 126 -6.87 -9.10 -16.47
C ASP A 126 -8.07 -9.17 -15.50
N ALA A 127 -8.83 -8.08 -15.43
CA ALA A 127 -9.91 -7.92 -14.46
C ALA A 127 -11.00 -9.02 -14.55
N GLY A 128 -11.20 -9.61 -15.73
CA GLY A 128 -12.18 -10.69 -15.95
C GLY A 128 -11.71 -12.08 -15.54
N ASP A 129 -10.44 -12.24 -15.14
CA ASP A 129 -9.84 -13.55 -14.85
C ASP A 129 -9.84 -13.90 -13.35
N VAL A 130 -10.24 -12.98 -12.47
CA VAL A 130 -10.31 -13.17 -11.02
C VAL A 130 -11.57 -12.53 -10.46
N ASP A 131 -12.04 -13.04 -9.32
CA ASP A 131 -13.10 -12.40 -8.55
C ASP A 131 -12.47 -11.37 -7.59
N PRO A 132 -12.68 -10.07 -7.82
CA PRO A 132 -12.08 -9.03 -6.97
C PRO A 132 -12.65 -9.00 -5.54
N ALA A 133 -13.76 -9.68 -5.28
CA ALA A 133 -14.38 -9.77 -3.97
C ALA A 133 -13.89 -10.97 -3.15
N ASP A 134 -13.06 -11.85 -3.71
CA ASP A 134 -12.55 -13.05 -3.03
C ASP A 134 -11.08 -13.33 -3.39
N LEU A 135 -10.20 -12.41 -3.08
CA LEU A 135 -8.75 -12.55 -3.26
C LEU A 135 -8.08 -12.75 -1.90
N ALA A 136 -7.56 -13.94 -1.65
CA ALA A 136 -6.74 -14.19 -0.46
C ALA A 136 -5.37 -13.53 -0.62
N LEU A 137 -4.96 -12.76 0.42
CA LEU A 137 -3.69 -12.06 0.51
C LEU A 137 -2.87 -12.59 1.68
N ARG A 138 -1.56 -12.79 1.45
CA ARG A 138 -0.58 -13.11 2.48
C ARG A 138 0.67 -12.28 2.31
N THR A 139 1.22 -11.79 3.41
CA THR A 139 2.55 -11.17 3.43
C THR A 139 3.50 -12.06 4.21
N TYR A 140 4.72 -12.17 3.71
CA TYR A 140 5.78 -12.97 4.32
C TYR A 140 6.99 -12.07 4.60
N VAL A 141 7.66 -12.34 5.71
CA VAL A 141 9.00 -11.79 5.99
C VAL A 141 9.93 -12.98 6.20
N ASN A 142 10.98 -13.08 5.39
CA ASN A 142 11.95 -14.19 5.41
C ASN A 142 11.28 -15.57 5.30
N GLY A 143 10.19 -15.66 4.54
CA GLY A 143 9.42 -16.89 4.32
C GLY A 143 8.37 -17.21 5.38
N GLU A 144 8.31 -16.46 6.49
CA GLU A 144 7.28 -16.62 7.52
C GLU A 144 6.06 -15.75 7.22
N VAL A 145 4.85 -16.31 7.32
CA VAL A 145 3.59 -15.57 7.13
C VAL A 145 3.39 -14.60 8.28
N VAL A 146 3.28 -13.32 7.96
CA VAL A 146 3.11 -12.23 8.95
C VAL A 146 1.78 -11.49 8.81
N GLN A 147 1.17 -11.45 7.61
CA GLN A 147 -0.17 -10.91 7.39
C GLN A 147 -1.03 -11.90 6.61
N GLN A 148 -2.31 -11.89 6.87
CA GLN A 148 -3.33 -12.62 6.11
C GLN A 148 -4.60 -11.77 6.04
N GLY A 149 -5.28 -11.81 4.90
CA GLY A 149 -6.56 -11.16 4.69
C GLY A 149 -7.22 -11.64 3.41
N ASN A 150 -8.45 -11.22 3.20
CA ASN A 150 -9.21 -11.48 1.99
C ASN A 150 -9.93 -10.20 1.56
N THR A 151 -9.99 -9.93 0.27
CA THR A 151 -10.67 -8.73 -0.25
C THR A 151 -12.17 -8.69 0.05
N GLY A 152 -12.77 -9.84 0.35
CA GLY A 152 -14.16 -9.91 0.84
C GLY A 152 -14.37 -9.30 2.23
N GLU A 153 -13.29 -9.04 2.99
CA GLU A 153 -13.34 -8.43 4.33
C GLU A 153 -13.27 -6.90 4.28
N LEU A 154 -13.01 -6.30 3.11
CA LEU A 154 -12.81 -4.87 2.97
C LEU A 154 -14.02 -4.06 3.43
N LEU A 155 -13.79 -3.01 4.23
CA LEU A 155 -14.82 -2.06 4.65
C LEU A 155 -15.42 -1.31 3.45
N PHE A 156 -14.58 -0.97 2.48
CA PHE A 156 -14.95 -0.29 1.25
C PHE A 156 -14.51 -1.14 0.04
N PRO A 157 -15.45 -1.84 -0.63
CA PRO A 157 -15.14 -2.65 -1.81
C PRO A 157 -14.55 -1.84 -2.97
N PHE A 158 -13.87 -2.51 -3.89
CA PHE A 158 -13.19 -1.86 -5.01
C PHE A 158 -14.12 -0.98 -5.85
N ALA A 159 -15.33 -1.48 -6.17
CA ALA A 159 -16.31 -0.71 -6.93
C ALA A 159 -16.70 0.61 -6.25
N TYR A 160 -16.93 0.54 -4.93
CA TYR A 160 -17.26 1.70 -4.12
C TYR A 160 -16.13 2.74 -4.13
N MET A 161 -14.88 2.31 -3.85
CA MET A 161 -13.73 3.23 -3.83
C MET A 161 -13.50 3.91 -5.18
N LEU A 162 -13.61 3.17 -6.29
CA LEU A 162 -13.48 3.72 -7.63
C LEU A 162 -14.59 4.73 -7.93
N ALA A 163 -15.84 4.42 -7.59
CA ALA A 163 -16.97 5.33 -7.79
C ALA A 163 -16.78 6.61 -6.96
N ASP A 164 -16.41 6.47 -5.68
CA ASP A 164 -16.19 7.60 -4.78
C ASP A 164 -15.07 8.52 -5.28
N LEU A 165 -13.90 7.97 -5.63
CA LEU A 165 -12.78 8.74 -6.19
C LEU A 165 -13.16 9.42 -7.51
N SER A 166 -13.78 8.68 -8.45
CA SER A 166 -14.12 9.22 -9.77
C SER A 166 -15.15 10.33 -9.72
N ARG A 167 -15.91 10.42 -8.66
CA ARG A 167 -16.87 11.50 -8.41
C ARG A 167 -16.17 12.85 -8.28
N LEU A 168 -15.01 12.90 -7.65
CA LEU A 168 -14.27 14.12 -7.35
C LEU A 168 -13.08 14.35 -8.27
N ILE A 169 -12.29 13.31 -8.53
CA ILE A 169 -11.08 13.38 -9.38
C ILE A 169 -11.24 12.52 -10.63
N THR A 170 -10.47 12.84 -11.66
CA THR A 170 -10.37 11.95 -12.83
C THR A 170 -9.30 10.91 -12.58
N LEU A 171 -9.63 9.64 -12.82
CA LEU A 171 -8.67 8.56 -12.90
C LEU A 171 -8.35 8.28 -14.36
N GLU A 172 -7.08 8.27 -14.71
CA GLU A 172 -6.60 8.05 -16.09
C GLU A 172 -6.15 6.58 -16.26
N PRO A 173 -6.14 6.05 -17.50
CA PRO A 173 -5.60 4.73 -17.77
C PRO A 173 -4.16 4.61 -17.25
N GLY A 174 -3.88 3.52 -16.51
CA GLY A 174 -2.58 3.29 -15.86
C GLY A 174 -2.49 3.84 -14.43
N ASP A 175 -3.43 4.67 -13.97
CA ASP A 175 -3.49 5.06 -12.56
C ASP A 175 -3.74 3.83 -11.67
N VAL A 176 -3.23 3.88 -10.46
CA VAL A 176 -3.27 2.77 -9.51
C VAL A 176 -4.06 3.17 -8.27
N LEU A 177 -4.89 2.24 -7.79
CA LEU A 177 -5.49 2.27 -6.45
C LEU A 177 -4.92 1.13 -5.63
N LEU A 178 -4.27 1.44 -4.50
CA LEU A 178 -3.90 0.51 -3.45
C LEU A 178 -5.08 0.36 -2.49
N THR A 179 -5.44 -0.89 -2.16
CA THR A 179 -6.76 -1.22 -1.61
C THR A 179 -6.80 -1.42 -0.11
N GLY A 180 -5.65 -1.20 0.56
CA GLY A 180 -5.52 -1.37 2.01
C GLY A 180 -4.90 -2.70 2.40
N THR A 181 -4.33 -2.74 3.60
CA THR A 181 -3.60 -3.87 4.18
C THR A 181 -4.30 -4.42 5.42
N PRO A 182 -4.26 -5.74 5.68
CA PRO A 182 -4.74 -6.31 6.94
C PRO A 182 -3.80 -5.99 8.11
N ALA A 183 -4.18 -6.38 9.32
CA ALA A 183 -3.35 -6.26 10.53
C ALA A 183 -1.95 -6.87 10.39
N ASN A 184 -1.09 -6.60 11.37
CA ASN A 184 0.28 -7.13 11.51
C ASN A 184 1.34 -6.53 10.55
N SER A 185 1.14 -5.29 10.07
CA SER A 185 2.26 -4.53 9.51
C SER A 185 3.26 -4.20 10.63
N ARG A 186 4.54 -4.54 10.44
CA ARG A 186 5.61 -4.35 11.44
C ARG A 186 6.89 -3.88 10.75
N PRO A 187 7.81 -3.27 11.52
CA PRO A 187 9.10 -2.84 10.96
C PRO A 187 9.95 -4.01 10.50
N VAL A 188 10.60 -3.80 9.35
CA VAL A 188 11.61 -4.69 8.79
C VAL A 188 13.00 -4.03 8.81
N ARG A 189 14.03 -4.84 8.63
CA ARG A 189 15.43 -4.43 8.73
C ARG A 189 16.18 -4.73 7.43
N PRO A 190 17.26 -4.01 7.14
CA PRO A 190 18.18 -4.39 6.07
C PRO A 190 18.62 -5.85 6.23
N GLY A 191 18.56 -6.60 5.11
CA GLY A 191 18.77 -8.03 5.05
C GLY A 191 17.48 -8.85 5.06
N ASP A 192 16.34 -8.29 5.45
CA ASP A 192 15.05 -8.96 5.34
C ASP A 192 14.59 -9.00 3.88
N VAL A 193 13.79 -10.02 3.56
CA VAL A 193 13.05 -10.12 2.28
C VAL A 193 11.56 -10.10 2.62
N VAL A 194 10.84 -9.15 2.04
CA VAL A 194 9.39 -9.05 2.16
C VAL A 194 8.74 -9.55 0.89
N GLU A 195 7.78 -10.46 1.05
CA GLU A 195 7.01 -10.97 -0.07
C GLU A 195 5.52 -10.77 0.20
N VAL A 196 4.78 -10.46 -0.86
CA VAL A 196 3.32 -10.38 -0.82
C VAL A 196 2.77 -11.32 -1.88
N GLU A 197 1.84 -12.15 -1.49
CA GLU A 197 1.15 -13.10 -2.38
C GLU A 197 -0.34 -12.78 -2.40
N VAL A 198 -0.90 -12.70 -3.59
CA VAL A 198 -2.34 -12.63 -3.80
C VAL A 198 -2.75 -13.80 -4.68
N GLU A 199 -3.68 -14.61 -4.17
CA GLU A 199 -4.15 -15.81 -4.84
C GLU A 199 -4.69 -15.50 -6.24
N GLY A 200 -4.32 -16.32 -7.23
CA GLY A 200 -4.70 -16.10 -8.63
C GLY A 200 -3.95 -14.98 -9.35
N ILE A 201 -3.24 -14.10 -8.63
CA ILE A 201 -2.51 -12.97 -9.23
C ILE A 201 -1.01 -13.27 -9.27
N GLY A 202 -0.36 -13.49 -8.12
CA GLY A 202 1.06 -13.78 -8.09
C GLY A 202 1.73 -13.46 -6.77
N ARG A 203 3.07 -13.43 -6.80
CA ARG A 203 3.91 -13.15 -5.63
C ARG A 203 4.96 -12.09 -5.96
N LEU A 204 4.89 -10.98 -5.26
CA LEU A 204 5.85 -9.89 -5.27
C LEU A 204 6.92 -10.16 -4.21
N SER A 205 8.19 -9.88 -4.50
CA SER A 205 9.29 -10.07 -3.55
C SER A 205 10.27 -8.91 -3.67
N ASN A 206 10.67 -8.33 -2.54
CA ASN A 206 11.60 -7.21 -2.50
C ASN A 206 12.55 -7.34 -1.30
N PRO A 207 13.88 -7.30 -1.52
CA PRO A 207 14.85 -7.24 -0.44
C PRO A 207 14.88 -5.85 0.19
N ILE A 208 15.09 -5.80 1.51
CA ILE A 208 15.29 -4.56 2.24
C ILE A 208 16.80 -4.29 2.39
N VAL A 209 17.20 -3.09 2.04
CA VAL A 209 18.61 -2.65 2.16
C VAL A 209 18.69 -1.36 2.98
N GLU A 210 19.87 -1.08 3.54
CA GLU A 210 20.16 0.22 4.14
C GLU A 210 20.52 1.19 3.02
N ALA A 211 20.00 2.42 3.05
CA ALA A 211 20.42 3.47 2.13
C ALA A 211 21.92 3.73 2.25
N GLU A 212 22.61 3.91 1.13
CA GLU A 212 24.06 4.19 1.13
C GLU A 212 24.37 5.57 1.68
N GLU A 213 23.52 6.57 1.37
CA GLU A 213 23.69 7.94 1.78
C GLU A 213 23.01 8.23 3.12
N GLU A 214 23.61 9.11 3.91
CA GLU A 214 22.99 9.68 5.09
C GLU A 214 22.02 10.79 4.70
N LEU A 215 21.01 11.03 5.53
CA LEU A 215 20.15 12.20 5.35
C LEU A 215 20.90 13.46 5.74
N ASP A 216 20.88 14.46 4.87
CA ASP A 216 21.38 15.81 5.19
C ASP A 216 20.62 16.40 6.39
N GLU A 217 21.30 17.22 7.18
CA GLU A 217 20.68 17.94 8.32
C GLU A 217 19.75 19.08 7.87
N VAL A 218 19.08 18.92 6.72
CA VAL A 218 18.14 19.89 6.16
C VAL A 218 16.72 19.35 6.26
N GLY A 219 15.81 20.16 6.79
CA GLY A 219 14.41 19.80 6.93
C GLY A 219 14.14 18.96 8.18
N VAL A 220 13.23 18.01 8.04
CA VAL A 220 12.80 17.18 9.16
C VAL A 220 13.61 15.90 9.22
N MET A 221 14.22 15.65 10.37
CA MET A 221 14.96 14.41 10.63
C MET A 221 14.01 13.31 11.17
N PRO A 222 14.36 12.03 10.96
CA PRO A 222 13.61 10.92 11.54
C PRO A 222 13.59 11.01 13.07
N ALA A 223 12.47 10.67 13.69
CA ALA A 223 12.32 10.72 15.14
C ALA A 223 11.52 9.52 15.68
N ASP A 224 12.01 8.98 16.79
CA ASP A 224 11.34 7.95 17.56
C ASP A 224 10.33 8.60 18.50
N THR A 225 9.09 8.79 18.01
CA THR A 225 8.02 9.45 18.76
C THR A 225 6.96 8.44 19.21
N PRO A 226 6.16 8.74 20.28
CA PRO A 226 5.03 7.89 20.66
C PRO A 226 4.10 7.56 19.49
N ASN A 227 3.74 8.53 18.68
CA ASN A 227 2.89 8.31 17.50
C ASN A 227 3.55 7.39 16.45
N ALA A 228 4.86 7.52 16.23
CA ALA A 228 5.59 6.62 15.34
C ALA A 228 5.56 5.18 15.87
N ARG A 229 5.80 4.97 17.18
CA ARG A 229 5.75 3.64 17.82
C ARG A 229 4.34 3.06 17.81
N HIS A 230 3.34 3.86 18.17
CA HIS A 230 1.94 3.41 18.14
C HIS A 230 1.59 2.80 16.78
N VAL A 231 1.87 3.50 15.69
CA VAL A 231 1.51 3.02 14.35
C VAL A 231 2.44 1.91 13.87
N ALA A 232 3.75 2.05 14.05
CA ALA A 232 4.72 1.08 13.53
C ALA A 232 4.68 -0.27 14.25
N LEU A 233 4.42 -0.26 15.54
CA LEU A 233 4.46 -1.44 16.39
C LEU A 233 3.06 -1.94 16.79
N ALA A 234 2.01 -1.18 16.47
CA ALA A 234 0.63 -1.40 16.90
C ALA A 234 0.54 -1.57 18.44
N VAL A 235 1.25 -0.73 19.18
CA VAL A 235 1.16 -0.66 20.63
C VAL A 235 0.19 0.46 21.03
N PRO A 236 -0.56 0.33 22.14
CA PRO A 236 -1.40 1.40 22.64
C PRO A 236 -0.61 2.72 22.77
N GLU A 237 -1.22 3.84 22.43
CA GLU A 237 -0.56 5.17 22.45
C GLU A 237 -0.01 5.52 23.84
N GLU A 238 -0.66 5.03 24.88
CA GLU A 238 -0.26 5.20 26.28
C GLU A 238 1.03 4.42 26.66
N LEU A 239 1.40 3.41 25.85
CA LEU A 239 2.58 2.56 26.06
C LEU A 239 3.67 2.79 24.99
N ALA A 240 3.42 3.72 24.06
CA ALA A 240 4.28 3.98 22.90
C ALA A 240 5.41 4.99 23.21
#